data_2feee98b7e3e018ece12d1b697c4d28b
#
_entry.id   2feee98b7e3e018ece12d1b697c4d28b
#
_cell.length_a   1.000
_cell.length_b   1.000
_cell.length_c   1.000
_cell.angle_alpha   90.00
_cell.angle_beta   90.00
_cell.angle_gamma   90.00
#
_symmetry.space_group_name_H-M   'P 1'
#
loop_
_entity.id
_entity.type
_entity.pdbx_description
1 polymer ?
#
loop_
_entity_poly.entity_id
_entity_poly.type
_entity_poly.pdbx_seq_one_letter_code
_entity_poly.pdbx_strand_id
1 'polypeptide(L)'
;MHLLGMYLNESSFLENDFLNDLRKIAENIAEDFILKSDKIMSLDLESNDQFKRSLMLHLLPTVYRLKYGLNLYNPLLNEIKTNYASYYYLALIINSSFKKYIGVNASEGEIAYVALHLSVAVQQAKDHVQVAVVCSLGVGVSRLLSVKLQENFPDVTFIHCSMNDEEQLEKCKYIISTVELNTDKPYVQVNPLLMEVDVQKIRTLLRKNPSINKTNFSMQTVKVFHEQIDKIQILQEMSNYLRMCGAVTPRFFEGVLKRENMGSTEVGDGIILTHGFHEDVKRTQIAFCKLDHPIVWNTQEVDFIVMLAVAKTDAKNVMQMNWLYKMLSNMEIVNKIRECKKDREIYETLIEASKKL
;
A
#
# COMPACT_ATOMS: atom_id res chain seq x y z
N MET A 1 -9.86 -26.38 4.48
CA MET A 1 -8.83 -26.49 5.52
C MET A 1 -8.78 -27.83 6.27
N HIS A 2 -9.80 -28.71 6.17
CA HIS A 2 -9.83 -29.98 6.93
C HIS A 2 -9.10 -31.18 6.28
N LEU A 3 -8.80 -31.19 5.00
CA LEU A 3 -8.24 -32.38 4.34
C LEU A 3 -6.72 -32.57 4.51
N LEU A 4 -5.94 -31.52 4.67
CA LEU A 4 -4.51 -31.67 4.90
C LEU A 4 -4.15 -31.96 6.36
N GLY A 5 -4.97 -31.51 7.32
CA GLY A 5 -4.74 -31.76 8.74
C GLY A 5 -4.96 -33.20 9.19
N MET A 6 -5.70 -33.99 8.42
CA MET A 6 -5.98 -35.42 8.76
C MET A 6 -4.91 -36.41 8.28
N TYR A 7 -4.08 -36.02 7.31
CA TYR A 7 -3.01 -36.90 6.76
C TYR A 7 -1.65 -36.78 7.46
N LEU A 8 -1.52 -35.88 8.41
CA LEU A 8 -0.23 -35.62 9.05
C LEU A 8 0.11 -36.54 10.25
N ASN A 9 -0.74 -37.50 10.61
CA ASN A 9 -0.54 -38.30 11.82
C ASN A 9 -0.03 -39.73 11.62
N GLU A 10 0.02 -40.25 10.40
CA GLU A 10 0.56 -41.59 10.16
C GLU A 10 1.19 -41.69 8.77
N SER A 11 2.53 -41.54 8.66
CA SER A 11 3.24 -42.26 7.60
C SER A 11 4.71 -41.91 7.43
N SER A 12 5.39 -42.92 7.11
CA SER A 12 6.68 -43.23 6.48
C SER A 12 7.67 -42.09 6.11
N PHE A 13 8.95 -42.37 6.20
CA PHE A 13 10.12 -41.53 5.87
C PHE A 13 10.01 -40.76 4.54
N LEU A 14 9.34 -41.29 3.52
CA LEU A 14 9.14 -40.65 2.21
C LEU A 14 8.19 -39.45 2.24
N GLU A 15 7.19 -39.45 3.11
CA GLU A 15 6.28 -38.32 3.29
C GLU A 15 6.94 -37.16 4.02
N ASN A 16 7.87 -37.42 4.93
CA ASN A 16 8.64 -36.41 5.63
C ASN A 16 9.54 -35.60 4.67
N ASP A 17 10.23 -36.27 3.75
CA ASP A 17 11.10 -35.60 2.76
C ASP A 17 10.29 -34.72 1.81
N PHE A 18 9.16 -35.23 1.31
CA PHE A 18 8.25 -34.46 0.45
C PHE A 18 7.68 -33.22 1.14
N LEU A 19 7.21 -33.36 2.37
CA LEU A 19 6.68 -32.24 3.14
C LEU A 19 7.77 -31.22 3.49
N ASN A 20 8.98 -31.68 3.78
CA ASN A 20 10.14 -30.82 4.02
C ASN A 20 10.52 -30.03 2.77
N ASP A 21 10.49 -30.64 1.59
CA ASP A 21 10.73 -29.96 0.32
C ASP A 21 9.69 -28.86 0.05
N LEU A 22 8.40 -29.16 0.23
CA LEU A 22 7.33 -28.17 0.08
C LEU A 22 7.47 -27.02 1.06
N ARG A 23 7.83 -27.32 2.31
CA ARG A 23 8.06 -26.33 3.35
C ARG A 23 9.23 -25.42 2.97
N LYS A 24 10.34 -25.97 2.54
CA LYS A 24 11.52 -25.20 2.10
C LYS A 24 11.21 -24.30 0.90
N ILE A 25 10.42 -24.79 -0.06
CA ILE A 25 9.95 -23.97 -1.18
C ILE A 25 9.08 -22.82 -0.68
N ALA A 26 8.12 -23.07 0.21
CA ALA A 26 7.25 -22.07 0.76
C ALA A 26 8.02 -21.00 1.58
N GLU A 27 9.03 -21.43 2.36
CA GLU A 27 9.95 -20.55 3.08
C GLU A 27 10.71 -19.61 2.12
N ASN A 28 11.33 -20.16 1.08
CA ASN A 28 12.04 -19.37 0.08
C ASN A 28 11.13 -18.36 -0.63
N ILE A 29 9.87 -18.75 -0.95
CA ILE A 29 8.89 -17.85 -1.57
C ILE A 29 8.50 -16.73 -0.60
N ALA A 30 8.26 -17.06 0.68
CA ALA A 30 7.91 -16.07 1.69
C ALA A 30 9.03 -15.05 1.88
N GLU A 31 10.26 -15.51 2.06
CA GLU A 31 11.43 -14.66 2.25
C GLU A 31 11.67 -13.75 1.03
N ASP A 32 11.67 -14.30 -0.18
CA ASP A 32 11.86 -13.54 -1.41
C ASP A 32 10.74 -12.48 -1.60
N PHE A 33 9.49 -12.82 -1.27
CA PHE A 33 8.37 -11.89 -1.31
C PHE A 33 8.50 -10.77 -0.26
N ILE A 34 8.85 -11.11 0.97
CA ILE A 34 9.03 -10.15 2.07
C ILE A 34 10.15 -9.16 1.74
N LEU A 35 11.32 -9.66 1.32
CA LEU A 35 12.45 -8.82 0.94
C LEU A 35 12.11 -7.86 -0.21
N LYS A 36 11.40 -8.36 -1.23
CA LYS A 36 10.95 -7.52 -2.35
C LYS A 36 9.94 -6.47 -1.91
N SER A 37 8.99 -6.85 -1.07
CA SER A 37 7.95 -5.93 -0.56
C SER A 37 8.55 -4.83 0.31
N ASP A 38 9.48 -5.17 1.20
CA ASP A 38 10.19 -4.20 2.04
C ASP A 38 11.06 -3.25 1.23
N LYS A 39 11.76 -3.76 0.21
CA LYS A 39 12.56 -2.93 -0.69
C LYS A 39 11.71 -1.93 -1.48
N ILE A 40 10.48 -2.31 -1.83
CA ILE A 40 9.56 -1.49 -2.61
C ILE A 40 8.87 -0.45 -1.72
N MET A 41 8.38 -0.87 -0.55
CA MET A 41 7.43 -0.09 0.26
C MET A 41 7.96 0.32 1.62
N SER A 42 9.16 -0.11 2.03
CA SER A 42 9.75 0.17 3.37
C SER A 42 8.77 -0.13 4.51
N LEU A 43 8.13 -1.29 4.48
CA LEU A 43 7.09 -1.69 5.42
C LEU A 43 7.63 -2.37 6.68
N ASP A 44 8.92 -2.73 6.69
CA ASP A 44 9.58 -3.47 7.78
C ASP A 44 8.91 -4.83 8.09
N LEU A 45 8.48 -5.53 7.03
CA LEU A 45 7.85 -6.84 7.13
C LEU A 45 8.83 -7.93 7.58
N GLU A 46 10.13 -7.71 7.31
CA GLU A 46 11.19 -8.64 7.70
C GLU A 46 11.30 -8.79 9.22
N SER A 47 10.98 -7.76 9.99
CA SER A 47 10.96 -7.80 11.45
C SER A 47 9.68 -8.41 12.04
N ASN A 48 8.63 -8.61 11.22
CA ASN A 48 7.32 -9.07 11.68
C ASN A 48 7.18 -10.60 11.66
N ASP A 49 7.56 -11.25 12.78
CA ASP A 49 7.49 -12.71 12.92
C ASP A 49 6.06 -13.27 12.84
N GLN A 50 5.05 -12.50 13.24
CA GLN A 50 3.66 -12.92 13.15
C GLN A 50 3.21 -12.97 11.69
N PHE A 51 3.58 -11.98 10.90
CA PHE A 51 3.33 -11.97 9.46
C PHE A 51 4.03 -13.14 8.76
N LYS A 52 5.33 -13.34 9.02
CA LYS A 52 6.08 -14.47 8.46
C LYS A 52 5.38 -15.80 8.72
N ARG A 53 4.96 -16.05 9.97
CA ARG A 53 4.26 -17.28 10.35
C ARG A 53 2.90 -17.42 9.65
N SER A 54 2.10 -16.35 9.62
CA SER A 54 0.78 -16.40 8.98
C SER A 54 0.88 -16.59 7.47
N LEU A 55 1.85 -15.94 6.83
CA LEU A 55 2.13 -16.08 5.41
C LEU A 55 2.58 -17.53 5.09
N MET A 56 3.47 -18.10 5.88
CA MET A 56 3.94 -19.48 5.74
C MET A 56 2.81 -20.51 5.84
N LEU A 57 1.92 -20.34 6.82
CA LEU A 57 0.74 -21.22 6.97
C LEU A 57 -0.17 -21.18 5.75
N HIS A 58 -0.26 -20.04 5.07
CA HIS A 58 -1.00 -19.92 3.81
C HIS A 58 -0.21 -20.49 2.62
N LEU A 59 1.09 -20.18 2.51
CA LEU A 59 1.91 -20.56 1.35
C LEU A 59 2.15 -22.07 1.25
N LEU A 60 2.27 -22.77 2.36
CA LEU A 60 2.52 -24.21 2.32
C LEU A 60 1.45 -25.00 1.51
N PRO A 61 0.15 -24.89 1.81
CA PRO A 61 -0.89 -25.52 0.98
C PRO A 61 -1.01 -24.88 -0.41
N THR A 62 -0.67 -23.59 -0.56
CA THR A 62 -0.67 -22.89 -1.85
C THR A 62 0.37 -23.48 -2.80
N VAL A 63 1.60 -23.69 -2.34
CA VAL A 63 2.67 -24.34 -3.13
C VAL A 63 2.24 -25.73 -3.59
N TYR A 64 1.61 -26.51 -2.71
CA TYR A 64 1.05 -27.80 -3.08
C TYR A 64 0.01 -27.68 -4.20
N ARG A 65 -0.99 -26.80 -4.03
CA ARG A 65 -2.03 -26.59 -5.04
C ARG A 65 -1.45 -26.18 -6.39
N LEU A 66 -0.56 -25.21 -6.41
CA LEU A 66 0.04 -24.69 -7.64
C LEU A 66 0.91 -25.73 -8.34
N LYS A 67 1.69 -26.51 -7.58
CA LYS A 67 2.53 -27.57 -8.12
C LYS A 67 1.73 -28.69 -8.82
N TYR A 68 0.53 -28.96 -8.34
CA TYR A 68 -0.37 -29.99 -8.87
C TYR A 68 -1.52 -29.44 -9.73
N GLY A 69 -1.48 -28.16 -10.10
CA GLY A 69 -2.49 -27.54 -10.97
C GLY A 69 -3.89 -27.45 -10.33
N LEU A 70 -3.96 -27.44 -9.00
CA LEU A 70 -5.24 -27.32 -8.28
C LEU A 70 -5.61 -25.84 -8.16
N ASN A 71 -6.83 -25.50 -8.57
CA ASN A 71 -7.36 -24.13 -8.49
C ASN A 71 -8.04 -23.87 -7.17
N LEU A 72 -7.77 -22.71 -6.59
CA LEU A 72 -8.49 -22.18 -5.42
C LEU A 72 -9.54 -21.17 -5.88
N TYR A 73 -10.81 -21.42 -5.56
CA TYR A 73 -11.85 -20.42 -5.69
C TYR A 73 -11.84 -19.50 -4.46
N ASN A 74 -11.75 -18.20 -4.69
CA ASN A 74 -11.80 -17.20 -3.64
C ASN A 74 -13.12 -16.38 -3.79
N PRO A 75 -14.12 -16.59 -2.92
CA PRO A 75 -15.39 -15.87 -3.01
C PRO A 75 -15.26 -14.38 -2.70
N LEU A 76 -14.17 -13.95 -2.04
CA LEU A 76 -13.92 -12.56 -1.66
C LEU A 76 -13.03 -11.80 -2.67
N LEU A 77 -12.69 -12.43 -3.81
CA LEU A 77 -11.73 -11.86 -4.76
C LEU A 77 -12.10 -10.43 -5.18
N ASN A 78 -13.34 -10.20 -5.59
CA ASN A 78 -13.80 -8.89 -6.04
C ASN A 78 -13.81 -7.85 -4.90
N GLU A 79 -14.21 -8.25 -3.70
CA GLU A 79 -14.19 -7.39 -2.52
C GLU A 79 -12.76 -7.01 -2.14
N ILE A 80 -11.83 -7.96 -2.22
CA ILE A 80 -10.40 -7.71 -1.94
C ILE A 80 -9.81 -6.77 -2.99
N LYS A 81 -10.07 -6.99 -4.27
CA LYS A 81 -9.62 -6.10 -5.35
C LYS A 81 -10.17 -4.68 -5.19
N THR A 82 -11.35 -4.50 -4.61
CA THR A 82 -11.99 -3.20 -4.43
C THR A 82 -11.57 -2.52 -3.12
N ASN A 83 -11.67 -3.24 -1.99
CA ASN A 83 -11.49 -2.64 -0.66
C ASN A 83 -10.06 -2.70 -0.14
N TYR A 84 -9.25 -3.67 -0.64
CA TYR A 84 -7.85 -3.91 -0.29
C TYR A 84 -6.93 -3.78 -1.52
N ALA A 85 -7.33 -2.98 -2.49
CA ALA A 85 -6.68 -2.86 -3.79
C ALA A 85 -5.16 -2.62 -3.68
N SER A 86 -4.72 -1.69 -2.84
CA SER A 86 -3.30 -1.40 -2.63
C SER A 86 -2.49 -2.61 -2.18
N TYR A 87 -3.06 -3.41 -1.27
CA TYR A 87 -2.44 -4.64 -0.79
C TYR A 87 -2.44 -5.72 -1.87
N TYR A 88 -3.53 -5.80 -2.67
CA TYR A 88 -3.63 -6.74 -3.78
C TYR A 88 -2.56 -6.47 -4.84
N TYR A 89 -2.37 -5.21 -5.23
CA TYR A 89 -1.34 -4.84 -6.20
C TYR A 89 0.08 -5.08 -5.67
N LEU A 90 0.34 -4.85 -4.38
CA LEU A 90 1.62 -5.22 -3.79
C LEU A 90 1.80 -6.75 -3.75
N ALA A 91 0.75 -7.49 -3.43
CA ALA A 91 0.77 -8.95 -3.39
C ALA A 91 1.08 -9.60 -4.76
N LEU A 92 0.80 -8.92 -5.89
CA LEU A 92 1.16 -9.40 -7.25
C LEU A 92 2.65 -9.72 -7.39
N ILE A 93 3.51 -9.08 -6.60
CA ILE A 93 4.97 -9.33 -6.60
C ILE A 93 5.30 -10.79 -6.29
N ILE A 94 4.46 -11.48 -5.51
CA ILE A 94 4.68 -12.87 -5.13
C ILE A 94 4.74 -13.80 -6.35
N ASN A 95 4.10 -13.43 -7.47
CA ASN A 95 4.17 -14.21 -8.71
C ASN A 95 5.59 -14.38 -9.22
N SER A 96 6.45 -13.37 -9.06
CA SER A 96 7.86 -13.51 -9.43
C SER A 96 8.58 -14.54 -8.56
N SER A 97 8.20 -14.70 -7.29
CA SER A 97 8.74 -15.70 -6.38
C SER A 97 8.19 -17.08 -6.70
N PHE A 98 6.89 -17.23 -6.97
CA PHE A 98 6.33 -18.51 -7.44
C PHE A 98 6.97 -18.96 -8.75
N LYS A 99 7.10 -18.07 -9.72
CA LYS A 99 7.75 -18.40 -11.01
C LYS A 99 9.20 -18.83 -10.83
N LYS A 100 9.94 -18.17 -9.92
CA LYS A 100 11.34 -18.50 -9.62
C LYS A 100 11.50 -19.87 -8.99
N TYR A 101 10.64 -20.26 -8.05
CA TYR A 101 10.83 -21.47 -7.24
C TYR A 101 10.02 -22.69 -7.70
N ILE A 102 8.89 -22.47 -8.37
CA ILE A 102 8.01 -23.56 -8.84
C ILE A 102 7.61 -23.46 -10.32
N GLY A 103 8.06 -22.42 -11.04
CA GLY A 103 7.86 -22.30 -12.49
C GLY A 103 6.46 -21.83 -12.92
N VAL A 104 5.54 -21.58 -11.99
CA VAL A 104 4.14 -21.18 -12.28
C VAL A 104 3.76 -19.87 -11.61
N ASN A 105 2.71 -19.23 -12.09
CA ASN A 105 2.11 -18.06 -11.42
C ASN A 105 0.97 -18.52 -10.51
N ALA A 106 0.75 -17.79 -9.41
CA ALA A 106 -0.42 -17.98 -8.58
C ALA A 106 -1.68 -17.47 -9.30
N SER A 107 -2.82 -18.08 -8.97
CA SER A 107 -4.12 -17.54 -9.38
C SER A 107 -4.42 -16.24 -8.65
N GLU A 108 -5.30 -15.42 -9.21
CA GLU A 108 -5.77 -14.19 -8.55
C GLU A 108 -6.36 -14.45 -7.16
N GLY A 109 -7.01 -15.61 -6.97
CA GLY A 109 -7.55 -16.01 -5.68
C GLY A 109 -6.49 -16.22 -4.60
N GLU A 110 -5.35 -16.82 -4.95
CA GLU A 110 -4.21 -16.99 -4.04
C GLU A 110 -3.56 -15.64 -3.71
N ILE A 111 -3.36 -14.80 -4.72
CA ILE A 111 -2.82 -13.45 -4.55
C ILE A 111 -3.71 -12.62 -3.61
N ALA A 112 -5.02 -12.73 -3.75
CA ALA A 112 -5.97 -12.03 -2.89
C ALA A 112 -5.85 -12.46 -1.41
N TYR A 113 -5.60 -13.72 -1.11
CA TYR A 113 -5.32 -14.16 0.26
C TYR A 113 -3.99 -13.62 0.79
N VAL A 114 -2.94 -13.60 -0.03
CA VAL A 114 -1.67 -12.95 0.33
C VAL A 114 -1.88 -11.46 0.65
N ALA A 115 -2.72 -10.77 -0.14
CA ALA A 115 -3.08 -9.38 0.10
C ALA A 115 -3.75 -9.17 1.48
N LEU A 116 -4.61 -10.09 1.92
CA LEU A 116 -5.22 -10.02 3.25
C LEU A 116 -4.17 -10.20 4.36
N HIS A 117 -3.26 -11.17 4.23
CA HIS A 117 -2.17 -11.33 5.20
C HIS A 117 -1.30 -10.07 5.28
N LEU A 118 -0.98 -9.49 4.13
CA LEU A 118 -0.22 -8.24 4.04
C LEU A 118 -0.98 -7.07 4.68
N SER A 119 -2.30 -6.98 4.46
CA SER A 119 -3.12 -5.91 5.04
C SER A 119 -3.12 -5.93 6.56
N VAL A 120 -3.20 -7.12 7.15
CA VAL A 120 -3.10 -7.30 8.61
C VAL A 120 -1.73 -6.89 9.12
N ALA A 121 -0.65 -7.33 8.46
CA ALA A 121 0.71 -7.00 8.85
C ALA A 121 0.97 -5.49 8.84
N VAL A 122 0.55 -4.81 7.77
CA VAL A 122 0.71 -3.36 7.64
C VAL A 122 -0.17 -2.59 8.63
N GLN A 123 -1.37 -3.09 8.94
CA GLN A 123 -2.23 -2.47 9.94
C GLN A 123 -1.66 -2.64 11.36
N GLN A 124 -1.06 -3.78 11.66
CA GLN A 124 -0.38 -4.02 12.94
C GLN A 124 0.94 -3.25 13.08
N ALA A 125 1.68 -3.08 11.96
CA ALA A 125 2.91 -2.29 11.90
C ALA A 125 2.65 -0.76 11.85
N LYS A 126 1.40 -0.33 11.72
CA LYS A 126 1.08 1.08 12.00
C LYS A 126 1.45 1.31 13.45
N ASP A 127 2.56 2.02 13.66
CA ASP A 127 2.80 2.65 14.95
C ASP A 127 1.48 3.29 15.36
N HIS A 128 0.84 2.78 16.38
CA HIS A 128 -0.32 3.46 16.96
C HIS A 128 0.14 4.87 17.25
N VAL A 129 -0.42 5.85 16.53
CA VAL A 129 -0.01 7.24 16.71
C VAL A 129 -0.22 7.54 18.20
N GLN A 130 0.89 7.62 18.94
CA GLN A 130 0.83 7.93 20.35
C GLN A 130 0.52 9.42 20.47
N VAL A 131 -0.60 9.71 21.11
CA VAL A 131 -1.09 11.05 21.36
C VAL A 131 -1.16 11.27 22.85
N ALA A 132 -0.43 12.26 23.33
CA ALA A 132 -0.53 12.66 24.73
C ALA A 132 -1.87 13.34 25.00
N VAL A 133 -2.53 12.96 26.09
CA VAL A 133 -3.77 13.60 26.57
C VAL A 133 -3.48 14.28 27.90
N VAL A 134 -3.54 15.61 27.89
CA VAL A 134 -3.35 16.45 29.08
C VAL A 134 -4.71 16.97 29.54
N CYS A 135 -5.15 16.52 30.72
CA CYS A 135 -6.42 16.94 31.30
C CYS A 135 -6.23 17.33 32.79
N SER A 136 -6.56 18.56 33.13
CA SER A 136 -6.42 19.11 34.50
C SER A 136 -7.69 18.98 35.36
N LEU A 137 -8.78 18.42 34.83
CA LEU A 137 -10.13 18.50 35.46
C LEU A 137 -10.49 17.28 36.31
N GLY A 138 -9.49 16.52 36.78
CA GLY A 138 -9.68 15.38 37.67
C GLY A 138 -10.01 14.07 36.97
N VAL A 139 -9.96 12.96 37.71
CA VAL A 139 -9.96 11.59 37.19
C VAL A 139 -11.24 11.24 36.42
N GLY A 140 -12.39 11.68 36.87
CA GLY A 140 -13.68 11.35 36.23
C GLY A 140 -13.82 11.92 34.83
N VAL A 141 -13.48 13.21 34.68
CA VAL A 141 -13.55 13.93 33.39
C VAL A 141 -12.48 13.41 32.43
N SER A 142 -11.29 13.13 32.93
CA SER A 142 -10.20 12.56 32.16
C SER A 142 -10.58 11.19 31.59
N ARG A 143 -11.23 10.33 32.38
CA ARG A 143 -11.73 9.02 31.92
C ARG A 143 -12.83 9.15 30.86
N LEU A 144 -13.78 10.08 31.04
CA LEU A 144 -14.83 10.31 30.05
C LEU A 144 -14.23 10.78 28.72
N LEU A 145 -13.27 11.71 28.76
CA LEU A 145 -12.56 12.18 27.58
C LEU A 145 -11.83 11.03 26.89
N SER A 146 -11.18 10.13 27.65
CA SER A 146 -10.49 8.96 27.08
C SER A 146 -11.43 8.02 26.34
N VAL A 147 -12.58 7.70 26.95
CA VAL A 147 -13.58 6.82 26.31
C VAL A 147 -14.05 7.44 24.99
N LYS A 148 -14.42 8.70 25.00
CA LYS A 148 -14.87 9.42 23.80
C LYS A 148 -13.77 9.53 22.73
N LEU A 149 -12.52 9.76 23.13
CA LEU A 149 -11.39 9.78 22.20
C LEU A 149 -11.20 8.40 21.55
N GLN A 150 -11.24 7.33 22.33
CA GLN A 150 -11.07 5.96 21.82
C GLN A 150 -12.23 5.54 20.90
N GLU A 151 -13.47 5.95 21.20
CA GLU A 151 -14.64 5.70 20.33
C GLU A 151 -14.53 6.42 18.99
N ASN A 152 -14.04 7.66 18.97
CA ASN A 152 -13.92 8.45 17.74
C ASN A 152 -12.65 8.16 16.93
N PHE A 153 -11.60 7.61 17.58
CA PHE A 153 -10.28 7.35 17.01
C PHE A 153 -9.74 5.99 17.47
N PRO A 154 -10.34 4.86 17.03
CA PRO A 154 -9.98 3.53 17.52
C PRO A 154 -8.53 3.13 17.18
N ASP A 155 -7.94 3.71 16.13
CA ASP A 155 -6.58 3.42 15.65
C ASP A 155 -5.50 4.29 16.32
N VAL A 156 -5.86 5.09 17.35
CA VAL A 156 -4.94 5.99 18.06
C VAL A 156 -4.72 5.49 19.46
N THR A 157 -3.47 5.45 19.89
CA THR A 157 -3.12 5.16 21.29
C THR A 157 -3.03 6.48 22.08
N PHE A 158 -3.94 6.66 23.02
CA PHE A 158 -3.95 7.84 23.90
C PHE A 158 -3.18 7.56 25.17
N ILE A 159 -2.18 8.40 25.46
CA ILE A 159 -1.34 8.31 26.66
C ILE A 159 -1.68 9.50 27.56
N HIS A 160 -2.18 9.23 28.75
CA HIS A 160 -2.46 10.26 29.73
C HIS A 160 -1.17 10.76 30.37
N CYS A 161 -0.94 12.07 30.24
CA CYS A 161 0.23 12.74 30.79
C CYS A 161 -0.18 13.90 31.69
N SER A 162 0.59 14.18 32.72
CA SER A 162 0.53 15.48 33.40
C SER A 162 1.25 16.56 32.59
N MET A 163 0.96 17.82 32.84
CA MET A 163 1.65 18.95 32.17
C MET A 163 3.16 18.96 32.42
N ASN A 164 3.61 18.33 33.53
CA ASN A 164 5.01 18.30 33.94
C ASN A 164 5.74 17.01 33.53
N ASP A 165 5.08 16.11 32.81
CA ASP A 165 5.67 14.84 32.37
C ASP A 165 6.33 15.02 31.00
N GLU A 166 7.44 15.77 30.98
CA GLU A 166 8.18 16.08 29.76
C GLU A 166 8.63 14.82 29.02
N GLU A 167 9.01 13.76 29.71
CA GLU A 167 9.50 12.51 29.11
C GLU A 167 8.40 11.81 28.29
N GLN A 168 7.16 11.75 28.81
CA GLN A 168 6.04 11.16 28.10
C GLN A 168 5.55 12.07 26.96
N LEU A 169 5.53 13.38 27.19
CA LEU A 169 5.18 14.37 26.17
C LEU A 169 6.19 14.34 25.02
N GLU A 170 7.46 14.12 25.30
CA GLU A 170 8.53 13.96 24.28
C GLU A 170 8.31 12.75 23.35
N LYS A 171 7.85 11.62 23.90
CA LYS A 171 7.58 10.39 23.16
C LYS A 171 6.37 10.49 22.24
N CYS A 172 5.44 11.38 22.54
CA CYS A 172 4.22 11.55 21.75
C CYS A 172 4.41 12.56 20.62
N LYS A 173 3.88 12.23 19.44
CA LYS A 173 3.97 13.08 18.25
C LYS A 173 3.00 14.25 18.28
N TYR A 174 1.85 14.07 18.92
CA TYR A 174 0.77 15.06 19.03
C TYR A 174 0.28 15.13 20.47
N ILE A 175 -0.32 16.29 20.83
CA ILE A 175 -0.90 16.50 22.14
C ILE A 175 -2.35 16.96 21.98
N ILE A 176 -3.26 16.36 22.76
CA ILE A 176 -4.63 16.83 22.98
C ILE A 176 -4.70 17.36 24.39
N SER A 177 -5.12 18.59 24.58
CA SER A 177 -5.17 19.21 25.90
C SER A 177 -6.51 19.87 26.17
N THR A 178 -6.99 19.81 27.42
CA THR A 178 -8.15 20.57 27.87
C THR A 178 -7.77 21.97 28.34
N VAL A 179 -6.49 22.29 28.40
CA VAL A 179 -5.94 23.58 28.80
C VAL A 179 -4.96 24.09 27.78
N GLU A 180 -4.66 25.37 27.80
CA GLU A 180 -3.63 25.96 26.97
C GLU A 180 -2.26 25.47 27.41
N LEU A 181 -1.40 25.11 26.42
CA LEU A 181 -0.05 24.62 26.64
C LEU A 181 0.98 25.54 25.98
N ASN A 182 2.06 25.78 26.68
CA ASN A 182 3.22 26.46 26.12
C ASN A 182 4.19 25.38 25.60
N THR A 183 4.05 25.00 24.31
CA THR A 183 4.84 23.94 23.68
C THR A 183 5.01 24.20 22.19
N ASP A 184 6.16 23.81 21.64
CA ASP A 184 6.41 23.84 20.19
C ASP A 184 5.82 22.64 19.46
N LYS A 185 5.34 21.62 20.21
CA LYS A 185 4.72 20.44 19.61
C LYS A 185 3.34 20.73 19.04
N PRO A 186 2.97 20.06 17.94
CA PRO A 186 1.62 20.16 17.41
C PRO A 186 0.58 19.70 18.43
N TYR A 187 -0.26 20.63 18.90
CA TYR A 187 -1.32 20.31 19.85
C TYR A 187 -2.67 20.92 19.45
N VAL A 188 -3.73 20.39 20.03
CA VAL A 188 -5.07 20.92 19.90
C VAL A 188 -5.72 21.04 21.27
N GLN A 189 -6.31 22.20 21.55
CA GLN A 189 -7.13 22.41 22.72
C GLN A 189 -8.57 21.99 22.43
N VAL A 190 -9.14 21.17 23.33
CA VAL A 190 -10.48 20.59 23.21
C VAL A 190 -11.33 20.84 24.45
N ASN A 191 -12.64 20.83 24.26
CA ASN A 191 -13.56 20.80 25.38
C ASN A 191 -13.46 19.44 26.11
N PRO A 192 -13.46 19.37 27.43
CA PRO A 192 -13.39 18.12 28.20
C PRO A 192 -14.49 17.11 27.86
N LEU A 193 -15.65 17.58 27.37
CA LEU A 193 -16.75 16.73 26.92
C LEU A 193 -16.63 16.25 25.46
N LEU A 194 -15.57 16.67 24.77
CA LEU A 194 -15.28 16.33 23.36
C LEU A 194 -16.48 16.60 22.44
N MET A 195 -16.62 17.85 22.05
CA MET A 195 -17.68 18.26 21.12
C MET A 195 -17.33 17.88 19.69
N GLU A 196 -18.30 17.84 18.78
CA GLU A 196 -18.08 17.49 17.37
C GLU A 196 -17.02 18.38 16.69
N VAL A 197 -17.00 19.66 17.03
CA VAL A 197 -15.99 20.61 16.54
C VAL A 197 -14.58 20.19 16.97
N ASP A 198 -14.44 19.65 18.19
CA ASP A 198 -13.14 19.19 18.71
C ASP A 198 -12.69 17.91 18.02
N VAL A 199 -13.62 16.99 17.71
CA VAL A 199 -13.35 15.82 16.91
C VAL A 199 -12.79 16.20 15.54
N GLN A 200 -13.34 17.23 14.89
CA GLN A 200 -12.84 17.72 13.60
C GLN A 200 -11.45 18.38 13.72
N LYS A 201 -11.20 19.14 14.81
CA LYS A 201 -9.86 19.70 15.09
C LYS A 201 -8.82 18.58 15.27
N ILE A 202 -9.15 17.54 16.05
CA ILE A 202 -8.28 16.38 16.25
C ILE A 202 -8.03 15.65 14.93
N ARG A 203 -9.07 15.41 14.14
CA ARG A 203 -8.91 14.82 12.79
C ARG A 203 -7.95 15.64 11.93
N THR A 204 -8.05 16.96 11.99
CA THR A 204 -7.16 17.86 11.26
C THR A 204 -5.72 17.78 11.78
N LEU A 205 -5.53 17.73 13.11
CA LEU A 205 -4.22 17.57 13.73
C LEU A 205 -3.57 16.24 13.33
N LEU A 206 -4.32 15.14 13.41
CA LEU A 206 -3.84 13.79 13.07
C LEU A 206 -3.63 13.62 11.57
N ARG A 207 -4.41 14.30 10.72
CA ARG A 207 -4.24 14.36 9.26
C ARG A 207 -3.05 15.21 8.81
N LYS A 208 -2.38 15.94 9.72
CA LYS A 208 -1.11 16.64 9.42
C LYS A 208 0.09 15.72 9.21
N ASN A 209 -0.08 14.40 9.25
CA ASN A 209 0.70 13.59 8.31
C ASN A 209 0.17 13.96 6.93
N PRO A 210 0.99 14.39 5.97
CA PRO A 210 0.54 14.55 4.62
C PRO A 210 0.05 13.18 4.14
N SER A 211 -1.24 12.90 4.38
CA SER A 211 -1.93 11.94 3.53
C SER A 211 -1.55 12.37 2.13
N ILE A 212 -1.02 11.47 1.34
CA ILE A 212 -0.73 11.69 -0.06
C ILE A 212 -1.95 12.43 -0.58
N ASN A 213 -1.79 13.73 -0.77
CA ASN A 213 -2.88 14.60 -1.16
C ASN A 213 -3.48 13.99 -2.42
N LYS A 214 -4.81 13.95 -2.53
CA LYS A 214 -5.53 13.48 -3.74
C LYS A 214 -5.05 14.14 -5.04
N THR A 215 -4.11 15.09 -4.96
CA THR A 215 -3.54 15.90 -6.04
C THR A 215 -2.03 15.74 -6.19
N ASN A 216 -1.46 14.55 -5.84
CA ASN A 216 -0.03 14.28 -6.07
C ASN A 216 0.28 14.03 -7.55
N PHE A 217 -0.39 14.76 -8.44
CA PHE A 217 -0.11 14.84 -9.86
C PHE A 217 -0.39 16.26 -10.36
N SER A 218 0.22 16.63 -11.48
CA SER A 218 0.07 17.94 -12.09
C SER A 218 -0.12 17.77 -13.60
N MET A 219 -0.54 18.83 -14.27
CA MET A 219 -0.66 18.86 -15.73
C MET A 219 0.63 18.42 -16.44
N GLN A 220 1.81 18.71 -15.83
CA GLN A 220 3.11 18.36 -16.38
C GLN A 220 3.40 16.85 -16.33
N THR A 221 2.73 16.11 -15.44
CA THR A 221 2.92 14.65 -15.26
C THR A 221 1.80 13.83 -15.89
N VAL A 222 0.95 14.43 -16.72
CA VAL A 222 -0.11 13.76 -17.47
C VAL A 222 0.16 13.91 -18.97
N LYS A 223 0.22 12.80 -19.70
CA LYS A 223 0.59 12.79 -21.12
C LYS A 223 -0.26 11.83 -21.95
N VAL A 224 -0.48 12.21 -23.21
CA VAL A 224 -0.95 11.33 -24.28
C VAL A 224 0.21 11.12 -25.25
N PHE A 225 0.55 9.88 -25.54
CA PHE A 225 1.48 9.54 -26.61
C PHE A 225 0.67 9.17 -27.87
N HIS A 226 0.78 10.02 -28.88
CA HIS A 226 0.08 9.85 -30.17
C HIS A 226 0.87 8.98 -31.15
N GLU A 227 2.18 8.89 -30.95
CA GLU A 227 3.09 8.10 -31.78
C GLU A 227 3.31 6.72 -31.17
N GLN A 228 3.71 5.77 -32.01
CA GLN A 228 4.13 4.48 -31.53
C GLN A 228 5.45 4.60 -30.74
N ILE A 229 5.45 4.11 -29.51
CA ILE A 229 6.57 4.24 -28.59
C ILE A 229 6.80 2.90 -27.87
N ASP A 230 8.03 2.54 -27.57
CA ASP A 230 8.33 1.30 -26.88
C ASP A 230 8.29 1.45 -25.35
N LYS A 231 8.26 0.30 -24.65
CA LYS A 231 8.21 0.22 -23.19
C LYS A 231 9.30 1.04 -22.51
N ILE A 232 10.54 0.94 -22.99
CA ILE A 232 11.71 1.60 -22.36
C ILE A 232 11.61 3.11 -22.52
N GLN A 233 11.22 3.57 -23.71
CA GLN A 233 11.01 4.98 -24.00
C GLN A 233 9.87 5.56 -23.14
N ILE A 234 8.74 4.84 -22.99
CA ILE A 234 7.64 5.28 -22.12
C ILE A 234 8.14 5.48 -20.68
N LEU A 235 8.84 4.48 -20.12
CA LEU A 235 9.36 4.54 -18.75
C LEU A 235 10.36 5.69 -18.58
N GLN A 236 11.19 5.93 -19.59
CA GLN A 236 12.16 7.02 -19.57
C GLN A 236 11.48 8.38 -19.61
N GLU A 237 10.52 8.59 -20.53
CA GLU A 237 9.78 9.84 -20.65
C GLU A 237 8.99 10.16 -19.37
N MET A 238 8.26 9.19 -18.82
CA MET A 238 7.53 9.39 -17.57
C MET A 238 8.47 9.73 -16.40
N SER A 239 9.64 9.08 -16.33
CA SER A 239 10.67 9.41 -15.33
C SER A 239 11.23 10.82 -15.54
N ASN A 240 11.39 11.27 -16.79
CA ASN A 240 11.81 12.63 -17.13
C ASN A 240 10.77 13.67 -16.68
N TYR A 241 9.46 13.43 -16.90
CA TYR A 241 8.42 14.34 -16.42
C TYR A 241 8.45 14.48 -14.89
N LEU A 242 8.60 13.38 -14.16
CA LEU A 242 8.75 13.42 -12.71
C LEU A 242 10.04 14.17 -12.27
N ARG A 243 11.13 14.02 -13.01
CA ARG A 243 12.39 14.73 -12.77
C ARG A 243 12.25 16.23 -13.04
N MET A 244 11.62 16.61 -14.13
CA MET A 244 11.38 18.03 -14.49
C MET A 244 10.52 18.73 -13.42
N CYS A 245 9.57 18.02 -12.81
CA CYS A 245 8.81 18.52 -11.66
C CYS A 245 9.62 18.56 -10.35
N GLY A 246 10.90 18.13 -10.34
CA GLY A 246 11.71 18.07 -9.13
C GLY A 246 11.32 16.97 -8.14
N ALA A 247 10.50 16.01 -8.56
CA ALA A 247 10.00 14.95 -7.69
C ALA A 247 11.01 13.83 -7.45
N VAL A 248 11.90 13.57 -8.41
CA VAL A 248 12.84 12.44 -8.38
C VAL A 248 14.28 12.87 -8.72
N THR A 249 15.23 11.98 -8.44
CA THR A 249 16.64 12.13 -8.85
C THR A 249 16.85 11.64 -10.29
N PRO A 250 18.00 11.96 -10.93
CA PRO A 250 18.33 11.41 -12.25
C PRO A 250 18.42 9.87 -12.30
N ARG A 251 18.69 9.21 -11.16
CA ARG A 251 18.80 7.74 -11.07
C ARG A 251 17.46 7.02 -10.97
N PHE A 252 16.36 7.77 -10.80
CA PHE A 252 15.01 7.18 -10.62
C PHE A 252 14.63 6.20 -11.75
N PHE A 253 14.97 6.54 -13.00
CA PHE A 253 14.70 5.66 -14.16
C PHE A 253 15.37 4.29 -14.04
N GLU A 254 16.62 4.23 -13.56
CA GLU A 254 17.31 2.96 -13.30
C GLU A 254 16.57 2.12 -12.24
N GLY A 255 16.03 2.80 -11.21
CA GLY A 255 15.19 2.18 -10.19
C GLY A 255 13.91 1.60 -10.76
N VAL A 256 13.25 2.32 -11.68
CA VAL A 256 12.06 1.84 -12.38
C VAL A 256 12.36 0.59 -13.21
N LEU A 257 13.47 0.58 -13.98
CA LEU A 257 13.90 -0.59 -14.75
C LEU A 257 14.19 -1.80 -13.86
N LYS A 258 14.87 -1.59 -12.73
CA LYS A 258 15.11 -2.66 -11.75
C LYS A 258 13.80 -3.22 -11.20
N ARG A 259 12.82 -2.33 -10.93
CA ARG A 259 11.49 -2.75 -10.45
C ARG A 259 10.74 -3.58 -11.50
N GLU A 260 10.76 -3.17 -12.77
CA GLU A 260 10.14 -3.92 -13.87
C GLU A 260 10.71 -5.35 -14.01
N ASN A 261 12.01 -5.52 -13.74
CA ASN A 261 12.67 -6.82 -13.75
C ASN A 261 12.35 -7.70 -12.51
N MET A 262 11.79 -7.14 -11.44
CA MET A 262 11.45 -7.88 -10.22
C MET A 262 10.11 -8.63 -10.33
N GLY A 263 9.25 -8.26 -11.27
CA GLY A 263 7.95 -8.90 -11.46
C GLY A 263 7.01 -8.01 -12.27
N SER A 264 5.91 -8.59 -12.76
CA SER A 264 4.94 -7.86 -13.57
C SER A 264 4.36 -6.66 -12.83
N THR A 265 4.21 -5.58 -13.56
CA THR A 265 3.52 -4.35 -13.17
C THR A 265 2.16 -4.20 -13.86
N GLU A 266 1.76 -5.21 -14.63
CA GLU A 266 0.43 -5.33 -15.23
C GLU A 266 -0.62 -5.55 -14.15
N VAL A 267 -1.61 -4.68 -14.08
CA VAL A 267 -2.69 -4.73 -13.08
C VAL A 267 -4.02 -5.21 -13.64
N GLY A 268 -4.03 -5.58 -14.91
CA GLY A 268 -5.21 -5.99 -15.68
C GLY A 268 -5.76 -4.86 -16.54
N ASP A 269 -6.72 -5.20 -17.40
CA ASP A 269 -7.49 -4.26 -18.21
C ASP A 269 -6.64 -3.26 -19.03
N GLY A 270 -5.46 -3.66 -19.50
CA GLY A 270 -4.57 -2.80 -20.29
C GLY A 270 -3.85 -1.72 -19.47
N ILE A 271 -3.78 -1.87 -18.16
CA ILE A 271 -3.22 -0.87 -17.25
C ILE A 271 -1.89 -1.36 -16.66
N ILE A 272 -0.93 -0.45 -16.57
CA ILE A 272 0.33 -0.63 -15.83
C ILE A 272 0.35 0.27 -14.60
N LEU A 273 0.78 -0.30 -13.48
CA LEU A 273 1.11 0.46 -12.28
C LEU A 273 2.56 0.19 -11.90
N THR A 274 3.45 1.08 -12.32
CA THR A 274 4.90 0.97 -12.08
C THR A 274 5.39 2.00 -11.08
N HIS A 275 6.58 1.79 -10.52
CA HIS A 275 7.22 2.73 -9.59
C HIS A 275 8.74 2.51 -9.55
N GLY A 276 9.47 3.52 -9.10
CA GLY A 276 10.87 3.40 -8.74
C GLY A 276 11.08 3.13 -7.25
N PHE A 277 12.32 3.14 -6.79
CA PHE A 277 12.64 3.01 -5.37
C PHE A 277 12.61 4.37 -4.68
N HIS A 278 12.17 4.37 -3.41
CA HIS A 278 12.02 5.58 -2.60
C HIS A 278 13.32 6.38 -2.38
N GLU A 279 14.49 5.72 -2.48
CA GLU A 279 15.81 6.34 -2.34
C GLU A 279 16.05 7.44 -3.39
N ASP A 280 15.44 7.31 -4.55
CA ASP A 280 15.53 8.25 -5.66
C ASP A 280 14.35 9.22 -5.75
N VAL A 281 13.49 9.26 -4.71
CA VAL A 281 12.32 10.13 -4.66
C VAL A 281 12.47 11.21 -3.60
N LYS A 282 12.35 12.48 -4.03
CA LYS A 282 12.42 13.67 -3.17
C LYS A 282 11.06 14.06 -2.59
N ARG A 283 9.98 13.90 -3.37
CA ARG A 283 8.59 14.11 -2.95
C ARG A 283 7.66 13.18 -3.72
N THR A 284 6.60 12.77 -3.07
CA THR A 284 5.60 11.89 -3.69
C THR A 284 4.90 12.59 -4.85
N GLN A 285 4.91 11.93 -6.02
CA GLN A 285 4.29 12.40 -7.25
C GLN A 285 3.81 11.22 -8.10
N ILE A 286 2.73 11.42 -8.86
CA ILE A 286 2.17 10.44 -9.78
C ILE A 286 2.28 10.98 -11.20
N ALA A 287 2.70 10.14 -12.14
CA ALA A 287 2.61 10.41 -13.55
C ALA A 287 1.62 9.47 -14.22
N PHE A 288 0.86 9.99 -15.17
CA PHE A 288 -0.14 9.25 -15.94
C PHE A 288 0.19 9.38 -17.43
N CYS A 289 0.12 8.27 -18.13
CA CYS A 289 0.34 8.23 -19.57
C CYS A 289 -0.72 7.37 -20.24
N LYS A 290 -1.34 7.90 -21.29
CA LYS A 290 -2.23 7.17 -22.20
C LYS A 290 -1.54 7.01 -23.54
N LEU A 291 -1.67 5.82 -24.14
CA LEU A 291 -1.15 5.52 -25.48
C LEU A 291 -2.32 5.49 -26.47
N ASP A 292 -2.16 6.17 -27.61
CA ASP A 292 -3.10 6.01 -28.73
C ASP A 292 -2.86 4.69 -29.49
N HIS A 293 -1.62 4.16 -29.39
CA HIS A 293 -1.23 2.86 -29.94
C HIS A 293 -0.83 1.93 -28.79
N PRO A 294 -1.69 0.97 -28.40
CA PRO A 294 -1.37 0.01 -27.34
C PRO A 294 -0.12 -0.78 -27.67
N ILE A 295 0.63 -1.15 -26.64
CA ILE A 295 1.83 -1.98 -26.77
C ILE A 295 1.72 -3.25 -25.93
N VAL A 296 2.39 -4.33 -26.35
CA VAL A 296 2.54 -5.50 -25.49
C VAL A 296 3.60 -5.21 -24.43
N TRP A 297 3.17 -5.17 -23.14
CA TRP A 297 4.08 -4.83 -22.03
C TRP A 297 4.95 -6.02 -21.60
N ASN A 298 4.34 -7.07 -21.11
CA ASN A 298 4.95 -8.38 -20.89
C ASN A 298 4.08 -9.49 -21.49
N THR A 299 2.80 -9.52 -21.13
CA THR A 299 1.83 -10.54 -21.55
C THR A 299 0.53 -9.97 -22.07
N GLN A 300 0.24 -8.70 -21.81
CA GLN A 300 -1.01 -8.03 -22.17
C GLN A 300 -0.74 -6.79 -23.03
N GLU A 301 -1.71 -6.45 -23.87
CA GLU A 301 -1.76 -5.14 -24.51
C GLU A 301 -2.10 -4.06 -23.47
N VAL A 302 -1.36 -2.97 -23.50
CA VAL A 302 -1.43 -1.89 -22.52
C VAL A 302 -1.57 -0.56 -23.22
N ASP A 303 -2.50 0.25 -22.76
CA ASP A 303 -2.78 1.60 -23.26
C ASP A 303 -2.77 2.68 -22.19
N PHE A 304 -2.74 2.31 -20.90
CA PHE A 304 -2.72 3.25 -19.78
C PHE A 304 -1.65 2.90 -18.75
N ILE A 305 -0.75 3.83 -18.50
CA ILE A 305 0.38 3.63 -17.60
C ILE A 305 0.34 4.65 -16.46
N VAL A 306 0.48 4.18 -15.24
CA VAL A 306 0.61 4.99 -14.04
C VAL A 306 1.97 4.72 -13.41
N MET A 307 2.76 5.78 -13.20
CA MET A 307 4.06 5.70 -12.55
C MET A 307 4.05 6.44 -11.22
N LEU A 308 4.37 5.73 -10.15
CA LEU A 308 4.43 6.26 -8.80
C LEU A 308 5.87 6.61 -8.42
N ALA A 309 6.08 7.84 -7.99
CA ALA A 309 7.25 8.25 -7.25
C ALA A 309 6.81 8.48 -5.79
N VAL A 310 7.25 7.63 -4.86
CA VAL A 310 6.83 7.67 -3.46
C VAL A 310 8.02 8.00 -2.58
N ALA A 311 7.97 9.14 -1.88
CA ALA A 311 9.01 9.53 -0.93
C ALA A 311 9.02 8.59 0.29
N LYS A 312 10.19 8.36 0.86
CA LYS A 312 10.37 7.46 2.03
C LYS A 312 9.46 7.85 3.21
N THR A 313 9.26 9.14 3.43
CA THR A 313 8.35 9.67 4.46
C THR A 313 6.89 9.26 4.25
N ASP A 314 6.52 9.00 3.01
CA ASP A 314 5.14 8.67 2.62
C ASP A 314 4.95 7.18 2.34
N ALA A 315 6.01 6.37 2.37
CA ALA A 315 5.98 4.96 1.99
C ALA A 315 4.94 4.16 2.79
N LYS A 316 4.85 4.38 4.11
CA LYS A 316 3.83 3.78 4.97
C LYS A 316 2.40 4.25 4.63
N ASN A 317 2.25 5.40 3.97
CA ASN A 317 0.95 6.01 3.61
C ASN A 317 0.50 5.65 2.18
N VAL A 318 1.35 5.05 1.36
CA VAL A 318 1.01 4.63 -0.02
C VAL A 318 -0.16 3.67 -0.03
N MET A 319 -0.26 2.81 0.97
CA MET A 319 -1.41 1.93 1.15
C MET A 319 -2.73 2.70 1.39
N GLN A 320 -2.67 4.01 1.66
CA GLN A 320 -3.84 4.88 1.79
C GLN A 320 -4.23 5.57 0.47
N MET A 321 -3.51 5.31 -0.63
CA MET A 321 -3.88 5.78 -1.97
C MET A 321 -5.08 4.98 -2.55
N ASN A 322 -6.02 4.60 -1.70
CA ASN A 322 -7.20 3.84 -2.12
C ASN A 322 -7.97 4.50 -3.27
N TRP A 323 -7.96 5.85 -3.34
CA TRP A 323 -8.61 6.56 -4.44
C TRP A 323 -8.00 6.21 -5.81
N LEU A 324 -6.66 6.11 -5.89
CA LEU A 324 -5.98 5.75 -7.15
C LEU A 324 -6.36 4.34 -7.57
N TYR A 325 -6.27 3.39 -6.64
CA TYR A 325 -6.60 1.99 -6.94
C TYR A 325 -8.08 1.82 -7.27
N LYS A 326 -8.98 2.50 -6.54
CA LYS A 326 -10.42 2.52 -6.87
C LYS A 326 -10.68 3.15 -8.24
N MET A 327 -9.95 4.19 -8.60
CA MET A 327 -10.02 4.81 -9.91
C MET A 327 -9.58 3.81 -11.01
N LEU A 328 -8.45 3.14 -10.83
CA LEU A 328 -7.93 2.15 -11.78
C LEU A 328 -8.85 0.92 -11.91
N SER A 329 -9.58 0.56 -10.86
CA SER A 329 -10.57 -0.54 -10.88
C SER A 329 -11.95 -0.09 -11.41
N ASN A 330 -12.17 1.20 -11.62
CA ASN A 330 -13.43 1.72 -12.17
C ASN A 330 -13.33 1.88 -13.68
N MET A 331 -13.82 0.89 -14.43
CA MET A 331 -13.76 0.85 -15.88
C MET A 331 -14.48 2.02 -16.55
N GLU A 332 -15.50 2.61 -15.92
CA GLU A 332 -16.15 3.82 -16.46
C GLU A 332 -15.16 5.01 -16.51
N ILE A 333 -14.40 5.20 -15.44
CA ILE A 333 -13.37 6.26 -15.36
C ILE A 333 -12.22 5.96 -16.32
N VAL A 334 -11.74 4.71 -16.34
CA VAL A 334 -10.65 4.28 -17.23
C VAL A 334 -11.04 4.46 -18.69
N ASN A 335 -12.26 4.08 -19.08
CA ASN A 335 -12.74 4.26 -20.45
C ASN A 335 -12.88 5.74 -20.84
N LYS A 336 -13.33 6.61 -19.92
CA LYS A 336 -13.30 8.07 -20.15
C LYS A 336 -11.89 8.60 -20.41
N ILE A 337 -10.89 8.10 -19.67
CA ILE A 337 -9.48 8.47 -19.91
C ILE A 337 -9.02 7.98 -21.28
N ARG A 338 -9.41 6.78 -21.69
CA ARG A 338 -9.09 6.23 -23.03
C ARG A 338 -9.64 7.05 -24.18
N GLU A 339 -10.81 7.67 -24.00
CA GLU A 339 -11.43 8.53 -24.98
C GLU A 339 -10.75 9.90 -25.12
N CYS A 340 -9.98 10.33 -24.11
CA CYS A 340 -9.26 11.60 -24.12
C CYS A 340 -8.20 11.64 -25.23
N LYS A 341 -8.08 12.77 -25.90
CA LYS A 341 -7.11 13.02 -26.97
C LYS A 341 -6.02 14.02 -26.57
N LYS A 342 -6.18 14.69 -25.45
CA LYS A 342 -5.26 15.73 -24.97
C LYS A 342 -4.89 15.51 -23.52
N ASP A 343 -3.67 15.88 -23.15
CA ASP A 343 -3.16 15.85 -21.78
C ASP A 343 -4.14 16.50 -20.78
N ARG A 344 -4.71 17.64 -21.19
CA ARG A 344 -5.64 18.42 -20.35
C ARG A 344 -6.95 17.68 -20.06
N GLU A 345 -7.48 16.96 -21.01
CA GLU A 345 -8.73 16.20 -20.85
C GLU A 345 -8.54 15.07 -19.83
N ILE A 346 -7.38 14.36 -19.91
CA ILE A 346 -7.01 13.34 -18.92
C ILE A 346 -6.86 13.98 -17.55
N TYR A 347 -6.15 15.09 -17.46
CA TYR A 347 -5.93 15.79 -16.19
C TYR A 347 -7.25 16.20 -15.53
N GLU A 348 -8.18 16.79 -16.28
CA GLU A 348 -9.50 17.19 -15.78
C GLU A 348 -10.33 15.97 -15.34
N THR A 349 -10.30 14.87 -16.09
CA THR A 349 -10.95 13.60 -15.72
C THR A 349 -10.37 13.02 -14.42
N LEU A 350 -9.03 13.03 -14.25
CA LEU A 350 -8.36 12.57 -13.04
C LEU A 350 -8.72 13.43 -11.83
N ILE A 351 -8.78 14.76 -12.00
CA ILE A 351 -9.20 15.68 -10.91
C ILE A 351 -10.65 15.40 -10.50
N GLU A 352 -11.55 15.21 -11.48
CA GLU A 352 -12.94 14.88 -11.17
C GLU A 352 -13.05 13.54 -10.41
N ALA A 353 -12.37 12.51 -10.88
CA ALA A 353 -12.33 11.20 -10.24
C ALA A 353 -11.77 11.27 -8.81
N SER A 354 -10.69 12.03 -8.59
CA SER A 354 -10.07 12.17 -7.28
C SER A 354 -10.95 12.87 -6.24
N LYS A 355 -11.95 13.65 -6.69
CA LYS A 355 -12.93 14.31 -5.80
C LYS A 355 -14.07 13.40 -5.41
N LYS A 356 -14.43 12.43 -6.28
CA LYS A 356 -15.56 11.51 -6.08
C LYS A 356 -15.20 10.27 -5.29
N LEU A 357 -13.93 9.84 -5.30
CA LEU A 357 -13.39 8.63 -4.65
C LEU A 357 -12.63 8.95 -3.35
#